data_e913c8faa039a5a0c939ac46e6733c04
#
_entry.id   e913c8faa039a5a0c939ac46e6733c04
#
_cell.length_a   1.000
_cell.length_b   1.000
_cell.length_c   1.000
_cell.angle_alpha   90.00
_cell.angle_beta   90.00
_cell.angle_gamma   90.00
#
_symmetry.space_group_name_H-M   'P 1'
#
loop_
_entity.id
_entity.type
_entity.pdbx_description
1 polymer ?
#
loop_
_entity_poly.entity_id
_entity_poly.type
_entity_poly.pdbx_seq_one_letter_code
_entity_poly.pdbx_strand_id
1 'polypeptide(L)'
;VGFFEPDRAGEVFDAFAASWLDKPVAAAPIAALDLSTGTVPDEFLDTYWSIVEDGVAGSLDAASITERTAGLGGLQNEAFQDRLVRSSMQYPGVKEIAGRSTPPGVRLPTLAACQLGSIGRQYHDLIVDNGFDLEVLDGHALGLSKLPPPLDYLNARNLQTHDLWHLVAGYETTILHEFAIAAFQLAQFGHSYSGNLMAVMTGVAALSPAIGFPILMDAVLTAWVHGRETSPMIGIRWEDSWNRSVKEIRESYAILPYETPHPANLIELGAAEA
;
A
#
# COMPACT_ATOMS: atom_id res chain seq x y z
N VAL A 1 -14.93 5.03 -3.53
CA VAL A 1 -14.86 3.60 -3.81
C VAL A 1 -14.32 2.85 -2.61
N GLY A 2 -13.12 3.20 -2.10
CA GLY A 2 -12.48 2.46 -1.01
C GLY A 2 -13.33 2.29 0.26
N PHE A 3 -14.26 3.21 0.54
CA PHE A 3 -15.10 3.18 1.74
C PHE A 3 -16.46 2.52 1.54
N PHE A 4 -17.03 2.61 0.34
CA PHE A 4 -18.40 2.16 0.10
C PHE A 4 -18.46 0.86 -0.70
N GLU A 5 -17.60 0.71 -1.68
CA GLU A 5 -17.58 -0.42 -2.60
C GLU A 5 -16.13 -0.87 -2.88
N PRO A 6 -15.42 -1.45 -1.87
CA PRO A 6 -14.03 -1.86 -2.03
C PRO A 6 -13.86 -2.97 -3.08
N ASP A 7 -14.88 -3.76 -3.32
CA ASP A 7 -14.94 -4.79 -4.35
C ASP A 7 -14.92 -4.23 -5.80
N ARG A 8 -15.17 -2.92 -5.97
CA ARG A 8 -15.07 -2.21 -7.23
C ARG A 8 -13.80 -1.35 -7.36
N ALA A 9 -12.93 -1.36 -6.36
CA ALA A 9 -11.74 -0.51 -6.37
C ALA A 9 -10.86 -0.79 -7.60
N GLY A 10 -10.67 -2.08 -7.97
CA GLY A 10 -9.91 -2.46 -9.14
C GLY A 10 -10.45 -1.85 -10.43
N GLU A 11 -11.75 -1.99 -10.68
CA GLU A 11 -12.45 -1.44 -11.85
C GLU A 11 -12.28 0.08 -11.95
N VAL A 12 -12.48 0.78 -10.85
CA VAL A 12 -12.44 2.24 -10.81
C VAL A 12 -11.02 2.76 -11.02
N PHE A 13 -10.03 2.18 -10.34
CA PHE A 13 -8.64 2.59 -10.52
C PHE A 13 -8.09 2.25 -11.89
N ASP A 14 -8.44 1.10 -12.48
CA ASP A 14 -8.08 0.75 -13.87
C ASP A 14 -8.61 1.80 -14.85
N ALA A 15 -9.89 2.18 -14.73
CA ALA A 15 -10.49 3.19 -15.60
C ALA A 15 -9.87 4.59 -15.36
N PHE A 16 -9.57 4.94 -14.12
CA PHE A 16 -8.95 6.21 -13.79
C PHE A 16 -7.51 6.30 -14.32
N ALA A 17 -6.70 5.25 -14.11
CA ALA A 17 -5.34 5.18 -14.64
C ALA A 17 -5.32 5.28 -16.16
N ALA A 18 -6.23 4.58 -16.82
CA ALA A 18 -6.37 4.65 -18.25
C ALA A 18 -6.66 6.04 -18.79
N SER A 19 -7.63 6.71 -18.18
CA SER A 19 -8.03 8.06 -18.59
C SER A 19 -6.96 9.10 -18.26
N TRP A 20 -6.32 8.99 -17.12
CA TRP A 20 -5.33 9.95 -16.64
C TRP A 20 -3.99 9.85 -17.39
N LEU A 21 -3.52 8.62 -17.59
CA LEU A 21 -2.23 8.35 -18.25
C LEU A 21 -2.35 8.23 -19.78
N ASP A 22 -3.53 8.51 -20.35
CA ASP A 22 -3.82 8.35 -21.79
C ASP A 22 -3.42 6.96 -22.33
N LYS A 23 -3.66 5.93 -21.52
CA LYS A 23 -3.41 4.53 -21.90
C LYS A 23 -4.71 3.88 -22.34
N PRO A 24 -4.74 3.20 -23.50
CA PRO A 24 -5.94 2.47 -23.92
C PRO A 24 -6.26 1.36 -22.91
N VAL A 25 -7.44 1.40 -22.33
CA VAL A 25 -7.96 0.33 -21.47
C VAL A 25 -9.29 -0.12 -22.04
N ALA A 26 -9.47 -1.42 -22.16
CA ALA A 26 -10.78 -2.01 -22.37
C ALA A 26 -11.57 -1.99 -21.04
N ALA A 27 -11.84 -0.81 -20.51
CA ALA A 27 -12.65 -0.68 -19.32
C ALA A 27 -14.12 -0.80 -19.67
N ALA A 28 -14.85 -1.69 -18.99
CA ALA A 28 -16.30 -1.68 -19.02
C ALA A 28 -16.82 -0.34 -18.42
N PRO A 29 -17.97 0.18 -18.89
CA PRO A 29 -18.57 1.35 -18.28
C PRO A 29 -18.77 1.14 -16.78
N ILE A 30 -18.29 2.08 -15.96
CA ILE A 30 -18.47 2.02 -14.51
C ILE A 30 -19.93 2.36 -14.20
N ALA A 31 -20.65 1.44 -13.56
CA ALA A 31 -21.98 1.73 -13.03
C ALA A 31 -21.90 2.77 -11.92
N ALA A 32 -22.97 3.51 -11.67
CA ALA A 32 -23.03 4.45 -10.57
C ALA A 32 -22.74 3.76 -9.23
N LEU A 33 -21.95 4.41 -8.35
CA LEU A 33 -21.69 3.90 -7.02
C LEU A 33 -22.94 3.97 -6.16
N ASP A 34 -23.23 2.91 -5.42
CA ASP A 34 -24.27 2.91 -4.39
C ASP A 34 -23.68 3.38 -3.07
N LEU A 35 -23.83 4.65 -2.78
CA LEU A 35 -23.38 5.25 -1.54
C LEU A 35 -24.32 4.98 -0.35
N SER A 36 -25.47 4.36 -0.59
CA SER A 36 -26.48 4.09 0.44
C SER A 36 -26.25 2.79 1.22
N THR A 37 -25.16 2.08 0.99
CA THR A 37 -24.93 0.73 1.50
C THR A 37 -24.82 0.62 3.03
N GLY A 38 -24.67 1.74 3.76
CA GLY A 38 -24.56 1.75 5.23
C GLY A 38 -23.36 0.97 5.80
N THR A 39 -22.37 0.65 4.96
CA THR A 39 -21.19 -0.13 5.37
C THR A 39 -20.16 0.71 6.13
N VAL A 40 -20.31 2.01 6.11
CA VAL A 40 -19.39 2.96 6.75
C VAL A 40 -20.19 3.77 7.78
N PRO A 41 -19.87 3.65 9.09
CA PRO A 41 -20.55 4.43 10.13
C PRO A 41 -20.17 5.92 10.07
N ASP A 42 -21.04 6.78 10.62
CA ASP A 42 -20.80 8.23 10.66
C ASP A 42 -19.47 8.57 11.35
N GLU A 43 -19.12 7.89 12.45
CA GLU A 43 -17.85 8.04 13.17
C GLU A 43 -16.64 7.83 12.26
N PHE A 44 -16.70 6.90 11.30
CA PHE A 44 -15.63 6.71 10.32
C PHE A 44 -15.49 7.95 9.43
N LEU A 45 -16.61 8.49 8.93
CA LEU A 45 -16.59 9.66 8.07
C LEU A 45 -16.12 10.90 8.82
N ASP A 46 -16.57 11.11 10.06
CA ASP A 46 -16.11 12.20 10.91
C ASP A 46 -14.61 12.13 11.17
N THR A 47 -14.11 10.93 11.48
CA THR A 47 -12.67 10.68 11.68
C THR A 47 -11.87 10.92 10.38
N TYR A 48 -12.36 10.42 9.25
CA TYR A 48 -11.74 10.63 7.94
C TYR A 48 -11.62 12.13 7.62
N TRP A 49 -12.71 12.89 7.76
CA TRP A 49 -12.69 14.32 7.49
C TRP A 49 -11.78 15.08 8.45
N SER A 50 -11.75 14.71 9.73
CA SER A 50 -10.81 15.30 10.69
C SER A 50 -9.35 15.10 10.28
N ILE A 51 -8.99 13.92 9.73
CA ILE A 51 -7.63 13.69 9.23
C ILE A 51 -7.33 14.56 8.01
N VAL A 52 -8.28 14.67 7.08
CA VAL A 52 -8.11 15.48 5.87
C VAL A 52 -7.97 16.97 6.22
N GLU A 53 -8.84 17.51 7.09
CA GLU A 53 -8.82 18.92 7.53
C GLU A 53 -7.51 19.27 8.24
N ASP A 54 -7.05 18.42 9.17
CA ASP A 54 -5.79 18.61 9.88
C ASP A 54 -4.58 18.51 8.93
N GLY A 55 -4.64 17.60 7.94
CA GLY A 55 -3.62 17.48 6.90
C GLY A 55 -3.54 18.72 6.01
N VAL A 56 -4.68 19.27 5.60
CA VAL A 56 -4.76 20.54 4.83
C VAL A 56 -4.24 21.73 5.65
N ALA A 57 -4.50 21.74 6.96
CA ALA A 57 -4.00 22.77 7.87
C ALA A 57 -2.48 22.64 8.15
N GLY A 58 -1.83 21.55 7.69
CA GLY A 58 -0.41 21.30 7.98
C GLY A 58 -0.12 20.98 9.45
N SER A 59 -1.13 20.53 10.20
CA SER A 59 -1.01 20.19 11.62
C SER A 59 -0.60 18.75 11.88
N LEU A 60 -0.49 17.92 10.85
CA LEU A 60 -0.09 16.51 10.92
C LEU A 60 1.24 16.28 10.19
N ASP A 61 2.14 15.56 10.84
CA ASP A 61 3.29 14.96 10.19
C ASP A 61 2.92 13.60 9.54
N ALA A 62 3.85 13.04 8.76
CA ALA A 62 3.63 11.78 8.05
C ALA A 62 3.30 10.61 8.98
N ALA A 63 3.93 10.55 10.17
CA ALA A 63 3.69 9.49 11.14
C ALA A 63 2.27 9.57 11.71
N SER A 64 1.83 10.77 12.09
CA SER A 64 0.47 11.03 12.59
C SER A 64 -0.60 10.73 11.54
N ILE A 65 -0.37 11.07 10.26
CA ILE A 65 -1.29 10.70 9.16
C ILE A 65 -1.39 9.17 9.06
N THR A 66 -0.25 8.48 9.10
CA THR A 66 -0.19 7.01 9.01
C THR A 66 -0.95 6.34 10.15
N GLU A 67 -0.68 6.75 11.40
CA GLU A 67 -1.32 6.19 12.59
C GLU A 67 -2.84 6.41 12.58
N ARG A 68 -3.28 7.65 12.33
CA ARG A 68 -4.71 7.97 12.29
C ARG A 68 -5.44 7.28 11.14
N THR A 69 -4.79 7.16 9.98
CA THR A 69 -5.35 6.42 8.84
C THR A 69 -5.47 4.92 9.16
N ALA A 70 -4.50 4.34 9.87
CA ALA A 70 -4.60 2.95 10.33
C ALA A 70 -5.78 2.77 11.30
N GLY A 71 -6.04 3.76 12.17
CA GLY A 71 -7.19 3.78 13.08
C GLY A 71 -8.55 3.69 12.37
N LEU A 72 -8.69 4.19 11.14
CA LEU A 72 -9.93 4.06 10.36
C LEU A 72 -10.35 2.59 10.14
N GLY A 73 -9.39 1.68 10.04
CA GLY A 73 -9.68 0.25 9.90
C GLY A 73 -10.48 -0.33 11.07
N GLY A 74 -10.24 0.17 12.29
CA GLY A 74 -10.96 -0.24 13.49
C GLY A 74 -12.41 0.22 13.57
N LEU A 75 -12.79 1.20 12.78
CA LEU A 75 -14.16 1.75 12.71
C LEU A 75 -15.02 1.06 11.63
N GLN A 76 -14.43 0.19 10.82
CA GLN A 76 -15.14 -0.54 9.75
C GLN A 76 -15.96 -1.69 10.35
N ASN A 77 -17.22 -1.80 9.94
CA ASN A 77 -18.11 -2.84 10.45
C ASN A 77 -17.92 -4.20 9.73
N GLU A 78 -18.57 -5.25 10.25
CA GLU A 78 -18.47 -6.61 9.69
C GLU A 78 -18.92 -6.67 8.21
N ALA A 79 -19.95 -5.94 7.83
CA ALA A 79 -20.44 -5.93 6.44
C ALA A 79 -19.38 -5.35 5.49
N PHE A 80 -18.58 -4.39 5.95
CA PHE A 80 -17.46 -3.87 5.20
C PHE A 80 -16.32 -4.90 5.12
N GLN A 81 -16.00 -5.58 6.24
CA GLN A 81 -15.00 -6.65 6.25
C GLN A 81 -15.35 -7.78 5.30
N ASP A 82 -16.62 -8.19 5.23
CA ASP A 82 -17.09 -9.16 4.26
C ASP A 82 -16.89 -8.73 2.81
N ARG A 83 -17.07 -7.44 2.53
CA ARG A 83 -16.77 -6.88 1.21
C ARG A 83 -15.27 -6.90 0.91
N LEU A 84 -14.42 -6.57 1.89
CA LEU A 84 -12.96 -6.65 1.74
C LEU A 84 -12.50 -8.08 1.46
N VAL A 85 -13.06 -9.08 2.14
CA VAL A 85 -12.77 -10.50 1.87
C VAL A 85 -13.13 -10.84 0.42
N ARG A 86 -14.34 -10.50 -0.03
CA ARG A 86 -14.75 -10.76 -1.43
C ARG A 86 -13.88 -10.00 -2.44
N SER A 87 -13.52 -8.76 -2.13
CA SER A 87 -12.65 -7.93 -2.96
C SER A 87 -11.26 -8.55 -3.09
N SER A 88 -10.63 -8.88 -1.96
CA SER A 88 -9.28 -9.47 -1.94
C SER A 88 -9.21 -10.78 -2.74
N MET A 89 -10.25 -11.60 -2.67
CA MET A 89 -10.32 -12.86 -3.42
C MET A 89 -10.45 -12.70 -4.95
N GLN A 90 -10.62 -11.48 -5.46
CA GLN A 90 -10.57 -11.21 -6.90
C GLN A 90 -9.13 -11.16 -7.44
N TYR A 91 -8.16 -10.91 -6.55
CA TYR A 91 -6.74 -10.80 -6.92
C TYR A 91 -6.09 -12.20 -7.04
N PRO A 92 -5.38 -12.49 -8.15
CA PRO A 92 -4.80 -13.82 -8.39
C PRO A 92 -3.88 -14.28 -7.26
N GLY A 93 -2.98 -13.43 -6.80
CA GLY A 93 -2.03 -13.76 -5.74
C GLY A 93 -2.70 -14.12 -4.41
N VAL A 94 -3.86 -13.55 -4.12
CA VAL A 94 -4.62 -13.85 -2.88
C VAL A 94 -5.22 -15.25 -2.92
N LYS A 95 -5.73 -15.67 -4.08
CA LYS A 95 -6.30 -17.03 -4.22
C LYS A 95 -5.25 -18.12 -3.95
N GLU A 96 -4.01 -17.88 -4.32
CA GLU A 96 -2.92 -18.84 -4.16
C GLU A 96 -2.45 -18.98 -2.70
N ILE A 97 -2.68 -17.97 -1.88
CA ILE A 97 -2.26 -17.95 -0.48
C ILE A 97 -3.39 -18.21 0.51
N ALA A 98 -4.62 -18.31 0.04
CA ALA A 98 -5.78 -18.55 0.90
C ALA A 98 -5.54 -19.79 1.78
N GLY A 99 -5.62 -19.59 3.11
CA GLY A 99 -5.37 -20.64 4.10
C GLY A 99 -3.90 -20.83 4.50
N ARG A 100 -2.97 -20.02 4.00
CA ARG A 100 -1.59 -20.02 4.53
C ARG A 100 -1.54 -19.36 5.90
N SER A 101 -0.65 -19.86 6.76
CA SER A 101 -0.30 -19.20 8.01
C SER A 101 0.79 -18.17 7.77
N THR A 102 0.72 -17.04 8.48
CA THR A 102 1.77 -16.02 8.45
C THR A 102 3.08 -16.59 8.99
N PRO A 103 4.20 -16.49 8.24
CA PRO A 103 5.49 -16.93 8.73
C PRO A 103 5.93 -16.10 9.96
N PRO A 104 6.82 -16.65 10.80
CA PRO A 104 7.46 -15.85 11.85
C PRO A 104 8.17 -14.63 11.23
N GLY A 105 8.16 -13.50 11.94
CA GLY A 105 8.90 -12.30 11.53
C GLY A 105 10.40 -12.59 11.39
N VAL A 106 11.05 -11.94 10.43
CA VAL A 106 12.50 -12.01 10.27
C VAL A 106 13.17 -11.19 11.38
N ARG A 107 14.38 -11.60 11.77
CA ARG A 107 15.18 -10.95 12.81
C ARG A 107 16.43 -10.32 12.23
N LEU A 108 16.79 -9.12 12.71
CA LEU A 108 17.97 -8.39 12.24
C LEU A 108 19.27 -9.25 12.24
N PRO A 109 19.59 -10.05 13.27
CA PRO A 109 20.78 -10.90 13.20
C PRO A 109 20.79 -11.91 12.07
N THR A 110 19.62 -12.40 11.66
CA THR A 110 19.49 -13.30 10.50
C THR A 110 19.82 -12.56 9.20
N LEU A 111 19.34 -11.34 9.04
CA LEU A 111 19.61 -10.50 7.87
C LEU A 111 21.07 -10.04 7.84
N ALA A 112 21.66 -9.67 9.00
CA ALA A 112 23.05 -9.28 9.11
C ALA A 112 24.03 -10.38 8.69
N ALA A 113 23.65 -11.66 8.87
CA ALA A 113 24.45 -12.82 8.50
C ALA A 113 24.40 -13.15 7.01
N CYS A 114 23.54 -12.48 6.24
CA CYS A 114 23.38 -12.71 4.80
C CYS A 114 24.59 -12.16 4.01
N GLN A 115 24.81 -12.72 2.81
CA GLN A 115 25.91 -12.31 1.93
C GLN A 115 25.76 -10.84 1.49
N LEU A 116 26.87 -10.14 1.34
CA LEU A 116 26.88 -8.79 0.76
C LEU A 116 26.25 -8.81 -0.64
N GLY A 117 25.38 -7.84 -0.91
CA GLY A 117 24.66 -7.70 -2.17
C GLY A 117 23.42 -8.61 -2.29
N SER A 118 23.17 -9.48 -1.31
CA SER A 118 21.92 -10.23 -1.25
C SER A 118 20.75 -9.37 -0.74
N ILE A 119 19.52 -9.82 -1.01
CA ILE A 119 18.33 -9.10 -0.54
C ILE A 119 18.26 -9.03 0.99
N GLY A 120 18.66 -10.10 1.68
CA GLY A 120 18.67 -10.10 3.14
C GLY A 120 19.64 -9.06 3.70
N ARG A 121 20.82 -8.90 3.09
CA ARG A 121 21.77 -7.88 3.51
C ARG A 121 21.30 -6.45 3.16
N GLN A 122 20.75 -6.24 1.98
CA GLN A 122 20.20 -4.94 1.59
C GLN A 122 19.01 -4.56 2.49
N TYR A 123 18.17 -5.53 2.87
CA TYR A 123 17.07 -5.30 3.79
C TYR A 123 17.58 -4.93 5.19
N HIS A 124 18.61 -5.64 5.70
CA HIS A 124 19.27 -5.25 6.94
C HIS A 124 19.75 -3.80 6.90
N ASP A 125 20.47 -3.44 5.84
CA ASP A 125 21.07 -2.11 5.71
C ASP A 125 19.97 -1.04 5.60
N LEU A 126 18.87 -1.30 4.85
CA LEU A 126 17.71 -0.40 4.77
C LEU A 126 17.11 -0.12 6.16
N ILE A 127 16.91 -1.15 6.98
CA ILE A 127 16.34 -1.02 8.33
C ILE A 127 17.28 -0.22 9.24
N VAL A 128 18.57 -0.55 9.23
CA VAL A 128 19.56 0.08 10.11
C VAL A 128 19.82 1.54 9.70
N ASP A 129 19.99 1.81 8.42
CA ASP A 129 20.33 3.14 7.89
C ASP A 129 19.19 4.15 8.10
N ASN A 130 17.93 3.69 8.05
CA ASN A 130 16.76 4.53 8.30
C ASN A 130 16.31 4.53 9.77
N GLY A 131 16.95 3.74 10.65
CA GLY A 131 16.55 3.63 12.04
C GLY A 131 15.17 2.98 12.23
N PHE A 132 14.75 2.14 11.28
CA PHE A 132 13.49 1.41 11.37
C PHE A 132 13.60 0.28 12.39
N ASP A 133 12.46 -0.14 12.92
CA ASP A 133 12.37 -1.28 13.83
C ASP A 133 11.45 -2.34 13.21
N LEU A 134 11.98 -3.52 12.97
CA LEU A 134 11.20 -4.66 12.44
C LEU A 134 10.08 -5.13 13.39
N GLU A 135 10.14 -4.75 14.67
CA GLU A 135 9.17 -5.15 15.70
C GLU A 135 8.17 -4.04 16.04
N VAL A 136 8.33 -2.82 15.49
CA VAL A 136 7.49 -1.62 15.79
C VAL A 136 6.01 -1.85 15.51
N LEU A 137 5.70 -2.68 14.53
CA LEU A 137 4.31 -2.98 14.21
C LEU A 137 4.00 -4.42 14.63
N ASP A 138 3.83 -4.63 15.95
CA ASP A 138 3.33 -5.90 16.45
C ASP A 138 1.93 -6.18 15.90
N GLY A 139 1.82 -7.13 14.99
CA GLY A 139 0.55 -7.55 14.40
C GLY A 139 -0.48 -8.00 15.46
N HIS A 140 -0.04 -8.39 16.66
CA HIS A 140 -0.92 -8.69 17.79
C HIS A 140 -1.49 -7.40 18.41
N ALA A 141 -0.67 -6.37 18.58
CA ALA A 141 -1.12 -5.07 19.10
C ALA A 141 -2.13 -4.42 18.15
N LEU A 142 -1.95 -4.60 16.83
CA LEU A 142 -2.87 -4.10 15.80
C LEU A 142 -4.13 -5.00 15.63
N GLY A 143 -4.21 -6.11 16.33
CA GLY A 143 -5.38 -7.01 16.25
C GLY A 143 -5.55 -7.72 14.90
N LEU A 144 -4.51 -7.79 14.07
CA LEU A 144 -4.57 -8.35 12.72
C LEU A 144 -5.03 -9.82 12.71
N SER A 145 -4.68 -10.58 13.75
CA SER A 145 -5.11 -11.97 13.90
C SER A 145 -6.61 -12.15 14.16
N LYS A 146 -7.34 -11.06 14.42
CA LYS A 146 -8.81 -11.07 14.60
C LYS A 146 -9.56 -10.84 13.29
N LEU A 147 -8.87 -10.44 12.24
CA LEU A 147 -9.47 -10.25 10.93
C LEU A 147 -9.88 -11.60 10.33
N PRO A 148 -10.98 -11.65 9.55
CA PRO A 148 -11.36 -12.87 8.87
C PRO A 148 -10.35 -13.24 7.76
N PRO A 149 -10.07 -14.53 7.53
CA PRO A 149 -9.22 -14.96 6.41
C PRO A 149 -9.82 -14.50 5.06
N PRO A 150 -9.00 -14.07 4.08
CA PRO A 150 -7.53 -14.03 4.11
C PRO A 150 -6.95 -12.69 4.64
N LEU A 151 -7.77 -11.77 5.17
CA LEU A 151 -7.34 -10.43 5.58
C LEU A 151 -6.30 -10.49 6.72
N ASP A 152 -6.42 -11.44 7.63
CA ASP A 152 -5.45 -11.71 8.71
C ASP A 152 -4.05 -11.94 8.13
N TYR A 153 -3.94 -12.87 7.18
CA TYR A 153 -2.67 -13.17 6.51
C TYR A 153 -2.16 -11.98 5.69
N LEU A 154 -3.05 -11.37 4.87
CA LEU A 154 -2.67 -10.28 3.97
C LEU A 154 -2.06 -9.10 4.72
N ASN A 155 -2.73 -8.65 5.79
CA ASN A 155 -2.27 -7.52 6.58
C ASN A 155 -0.99 -7.85 7.36
N ALA A 156 -0.92 -9.01 8.02
CA ALA A 156 0.27 -9.43 8.74
C ALA A 156 1.47 -9.63 7.79
N ARG A 157 1.25 -10.24 6.62
CA ARG A 157 2.31 -10.43 5.64
C ARG A 157 2.79 -9.14 5.01
N ASN A 158 1.87 -8.24 4.66
CA ASN A 158 2.23 -6.93 4.17
C ASN A 158 3.11 -6.18 5.17
N LEU A 159 2.71 -6.18 6.43
CA LEU A 159 3.47 -5.56 7.50
C LEU A 159 4.90 -6.10 7.61
N GLN A 160 5.08 -7.42 7.49
CA GLN A 160 6.40 -8.07 7.54
C GLN A 160 7.29 -7.77 6.33
N THR A 161 6.70 -7.42 5.18
CA THR A 161 7.41 -7.41 3.90
C THR A 161 7.33 -6.09 3.15
N HIS A 162 6.68 -5.07 3.68
CA HIS A 162 6.54 -3.76 3.06
C HIS A 162 7.88 -3.18 2.60
N ASP A 163 8.87 -3.16 3.50
CA ASP A 163 10.18 -2.59 3.19
C ASP A 163 10.98 -3.44 2.18
N LEU A 164 10.73 -4.76 2.13
CA LEU A 164 11.26 -5.59 1.06
C LEU A 164 10.69 -5.23 -0.31
N TRP A 165 9.43 -4.77 -0.33
CA TRP A 165 8.80 -4.35 -1.58
C TRP A 165 9.43 -3.06 -2.11
N HIS A 166 9.86 -2.13 -1.23
CA HIS A 166 10.68 -0.99 -1.63
C HIS A 166 11.91 -1.45 -2.40
N LEU A 167 12.68 -2.38 -1.87
CA LEU A 167 13.89 -2.90 -2.50
C LEU A 167 13.61 -3.62 -3.83
N VAL A 168 12.61 -4.50 -3.85
CA VAL A 168 12.39 -5.39 -4.99
C VAL A 168 11.57 -4.72 -6.08
N ALA A 169 10.54 -3.96 -5.73
CA ALA A 169 9.73 -3.24 -6.70
C ALA A 169 10.30 -1.86 -7.08
N GLY A 170 11.38 -1.39 -6.41
CA GLY A 170 12.13 -0.20 -6.82
C GLY A 170 11.52 1.11 -6.36
N TYR A 171 10.87 1.12 -5.20
CA TYR A 171 10.38 2.35 -4.57
C TYR A 171 11.41 2.87 -3.56
N GLU A 172 11.68 4.17 -3.56
CA GLU A 172 12.50 4.82 -2.52
C GLU A 172 11.67 5.07 -1.27
N THR A 173 12.33 5.30 -0.12
CA THR A 173 11.68 5.60 1.18
C THR A 173 11.40 7.11 1.32
N THR A 174 10.74 7.71 0.32
CA THR A 174 10.35 9.12 0.28
C THR A 174 8.84 9.26 0.35
N ILE A 175 8.34 10.43 0.75
CA ILE A 175 6.91 10.66 0.93
C ILE A 175 6.11 10.31 -0.33
N LEU A 176 6.58 10.75 -1.50
CA LEU A 176 5.88 10.48 -2.76
C LEU A 176 5.86 8.97 -3.09
N HIS A 177 6.96 8.28 -2.84
CA HIS A 177 7.06 6.84 -3.09
C HIS A 177 6.33 5.98 -2.05
N GLU A 178 6.12 6.47 -0.81
CA GLU A 178 5.23 5.81 0.16
C GLU A 178 3.78 5.78 -0.33
N PHE A 179 3.31 6.85 -0.96
CA PHE A 179 1.99 6.86 -1.59
C PHE A 179 1.93 5.99 -2.84
N ALA A 180 2.99 6.01 -3.64
CA ALA A 180 3.09 5.18 -4.83
C ALA A 180 3.09 3.68 -4.45
N ILE A 181 3.88 3.24 -3.48
CA ILE A 181 3.89 1.83 -3.05
C ILE A 181 2.56 1.42 -2.40
N ALA A 182 1.85 2.32 -1.73
CA ALA A 182 0.50 2.04 -1.24
C ALA A 182 -0.48 1.77 -2.40
N ALA A 183 -0.40 2.54 -3.49
CA ALA A 183 -1.19 2.29 -4.70
C ALA A 183 -0.81 0.96 -5.37
N PHE A 184 0.49 0.64 -5.42
CA PHE A 184 0.99 -0.65 -5.87
C PHE A 184 0.40 -1.81 -5.05
N GLN A 185 0.43 -1.73 -3.72
CA GLN A 185 -0.14 -2.75 -2.84
C GLN A 185 -1.65 -2.90 -3.02
N LEU A 186 -2.37 -1.80 -3.18
CA LEU A 186 -3.79 -1.82 -3.48
C LEU A 186 -4.06 -2.55 -4.81
N ALA A 187 -3.23 -2.33 -5.83
CA ALA A 187 -3.32 -2.99 -7.14
C ALA A 187 -2.96 -4.49 -7.08
N GLN A 188 -2.05 -4.88 -6.18
CA GLN A 188 -1.57 -6.24 -6.05
C GLN A 188 -2.54 -7.18 -5.31
N PHE A 189 -3.19 -6.70 -4.25
CA PHE A 189 -4.02 -7.57 -3.41
C PHE A 189 -5.22 -6.87 -2.72
N GLY A 190 -5.53 -5.64 -3.09
CA GLY A 190 -6.68 -4.93 -2.55
C GLY A 190 -6.50 -4.49 -1.09
N HIS A 191 -5.30 -4.05 -0.70
CA HIS A 191 -4.96 -3.70 0.67
C HIS A 191 -5.83 -2.56 1.22
N SER A 192 -6.63 -2.84 2.26
CA SER A 192 -7.61 -1.88 2.79
C SER A 192 -6.98 -0.63 3.39
N TYR A 193 -5.88 -0.78 4.14
CA TYR A 193 -5.13 0.35 4.67
C TYR A 193 -4.64 1.27 3.53
N SER A 194 -4.07 0.69 2.46
CA SER A 194 -3.65 1.46 1.29
C SER A 194 -4.83 2.20 0.64
N GLY A 195 -6.01 1.59 0.60
CA GLY A 195 -7.23 2.23 0.14
C GLY A 195 -7.63 3.44 1.00
N ASN A 196 -7.56 3.31 2.32
CA ASN A 196 -7.82 4.41 3.26
C ASN A 196 -6.78 5.53 3.10
N LEU A 197 -5.49 5.18 3.02
CA LEU A 197 -4.40 6.14 2.83
C LEU A 197 -4.55 6.91 1.52
N MET A 198 -4.86 6.22 0.42
CA MET A 198 -5.12 6.86 -0.87
C MET A 198 -6.28 7.84 -0.79
N ALA A 199 -7.36 7.49 -0.10
CA ALA A 199 -8.49 8.37 0.06
C ALA A 199 -8.14 9.64 0.88
N VAL A 200 -7.44 9.48 2.01
CA VAL A 200 -6.99 10.61 2.86
C VAL A 200 -6.06 11.52 2.05
N MET A 201 -5.02 10.97 1.43
CA MET A 201 -4.03 11.78 0.72
C MET A 201 -4.58 12.46 -0.53
N THR A 202 -5.49 11.79 -1.25
CA THR A 202 -6.20 12.42 -2.36
C THR A 202 -7.09 13.57 -1.88
N GLY A 203 -7.76 13.42 -0.73
CA GLY A 203 -8.54 14.48 -0.10
C GLY A 203 -7.68 15.67 0.30
N VAL A 204 -6.56 15.42 0.98
CA VAL A 204 -5.60 16.47 1.39
C VAL A 204 -5.03 17.18 0.15
N ALA A 205 -4.57 16.44 -0.85
CA ALA A 205 -3.99 17.02 -2.06
C ALA A 205 -5.00 17.82 -2.90
N ALA A 206 -6.27 17.40 -2.94
CA ALA A 206 -7.32 18.11 -3.66
C ALA A 206 -7.73 19.43 -3.01
N LEU A 207 -7.58 19.53 -1.68
CA LEU A 207 -7.99 20.70 -0.89
C LEU A 207 -6.81 21.61 -0.52
N SER A 208 -5.57 21.13 -0.66
CA SER A 208 -4.35 21.89 -0.34
C SER A 208 -3.61 22.30 -1.61
N PRO A 209 -3.35 23.61 -1.81
CA PRO A 209 -2.54 24.08 -2.93
C PRO A 209 -1.07 23.64 -2.85
N ALA A 210 -0.58 23.29 -1.66
CA ALA A 210 0.83 22.97 -1.41
C ALA A 210 1.25 21.57 -1.91
N ILE A 211 0.31 20.63 -2.01
CA ILE A 211 0.60 19.27 -2.46
C ILE A 211 0.06 19.13 -3.89
N GLY A 212 0.84 19.34 -4.90
CA GLY A 212 0.39 19.24 -6.29
C GLY A 212 -0.44 17.98 -6.58
N PHE A 213 -1.79 18.12 -6.55
CA PHE A 213 -2.72 17.01 -6.84
C PHE A 213 -2.35 16.24 -8.12
N PRO A 214 -1.99 16.91 -9.23
CA PRO A 214 -1.55 16.21 -10.44
C PRO A 214 -0.30 15.34 -10.21
N ILE A 215 0.68 15.82 -9.45
CA ILE A 215 1.92 15.08 -9.15
C ILE A 215 1.61 13.82 -8.35
N LEU A 216 0.76 13.94 -7.32
CA LEU A 216 0.30 12.80 -6.54
C LEU A 216 -0.43 11.77 -7.43
N MET A 217 -1.33 12.23 -8.29
CA MET A 217 -2.10 11.34 -9.15
C MET A 217 -1.24 10.66 -10.21
N ASP A 218 -0.26 11.36 -10.79
CA ASP A 218 0.71 10.74 -11.70
C ASP A 218 1.46 9.59 -11.02
N ALA A 219 1.99 9.81 -9.81
CA ALA A 219 2.73 8.81 -9.06
C ALA A 219 1.83 7.62 -8.66
N VAL A 220 0.64 7.90 -8.10
CA VAL A 220 -0.32 6.89 -7.63
C VAL A 220 -0.82 6.04 -8.79
N LEU A 221 -1.22 6.65 -9.91
CA LEU A 221 -1.80 5.89 -11.03
C LEU A 221 -0.73 5.14 -11.83
N THR A 222 0.49 5.68 -11.94
CA THR A 222 1.62 4.94 -12.52
C THR A 222 1.98 3.73 -11.65
N ALA A 223 2.00 3.89 -10.33
CA ALA A 223 2.24 2.78 -9.40
C ALA A 223 1.09 1.76 -9.39
N TRP A 224 -0.15 2.19 -9.56
CA TRP A 224 -1.29 1.29 -9.75
C TRP A 224 -1.08 0.40 -10.98
N VAL A 225 -0.76 1.00 -12.14
CA VAL A 225 -0.47 0.25 -13.38
C VAL A 225 0.70 -0.70 -13.17
N HIS A 226 1.80 -0.25 -12.55
CA HIS A 226 2.94 -1.10 -12.20
C HIS A 226 2.52 -2.31 -11.36
N GLY A 227 1.63 -2.11 -10.37
CA GLY A 227 1.09 -3.20 -9.54
C GLY A 227 0.23 -4.19 -10.32
N ARG A 228 -0.53 -3.71 -11.31
CA ARG A 228 -1.37 -4.57 -12.17
C ARG A 228 -0.54 -5.38 -13.17
N GLU A 229 0.59 -4.84 -13.62
CA GLU A 229 1.49 -5.48 -14.59
C GLU A 229 2.53 -6.39 -13.92
N THR A 230 2.82 -6.19 -12.64
CA THR A 230 3.78 -6.99 -11.87
C THR A 230 3.15 -8.29 -11.38
N SER A 231 3.91 -9.39 -11.45
CA SER A 231 3.48 -10.67 -10.88
C SER A 231 3.16 -10.54 -9.39
N PRO A 232 2.18 -11.31 -8.85
CA PRO A 232 1.78 -11.21 -7.45
C PRO A 232 2.94 -11.46 -6.48
N MET A 233 3.23 -10.45 -5.63
CA MET A 233 4.34 -10.51 -4.68
C MET A 233 3.94 -11.01 -3.29
N ILE A 234 2.65 -10.92 -2.92
CA ILE A 234 2.17 -11.25 -1.57
C ILE A 234 2.39 -12.73 -1.20
N GLY A 235 2.49 -13.61 -2.18
CA GLY A 235 2.72 -15.04 -2.00
C GLY A 235 4.19 -15.45 -1.97
N ILE A 236 5.14 -14.54 -2.20
CA ILE A 236 6.57 -14.86 -2.24
C ILE A 236 7.06 -15.26 -0.84
N ARG A 237 7.78 -16.37 -0.80
CA ARG A 237 8.45 -16.84 0.41
C ARG A 237 9.85 -16.23 0.50
N TRP A 238 9.91 -15.01 1.03
CA TRP A 238 11.15 -14.25 1.17
C TRP A 238 12.19 -14.98 2.02
N GLU A 239 11.72 -15.75 2.99
CA GLU A 239 12.51 -16.57 3.91
C GLU A 239 13.42 -17.57 3.17
N ASP A 240 13.01 -18.01 2.00
CA ASP A 240 13.76 -18.94 1.15
C ASP A 240 14.78 -18.22 0.24
N SER A 241 14.84 -16.86 0.30
CA SER A 241 15.55 -16.06 -0.70
C SER A 241 16.60 -15.09 -0.12
N TRP A 242 16.85 -15.08 1.19
CA TRP A 242 17.70 -14.07 1.82
C TRP A 242 19.09 -13.90 1.21
N ASN A 243 19.71 -14.97 0.71
CA ASN A 243 21.04 -14.93 0.09
C ASN A 243 21.01 -14.72 -1.44
N ARG A 244 19.86 -14.47 -2.04
CA ARG A 244 19.73 -14.12 -3.44
C ARG A 244 19.86 -12.63 -3.65
N SER A 245 20.36 -12.20 -4.81
CA SER A 245 20.36 -10.79 -5.19
C SER A 245 18.96 -10.30 -5.58
N VAL A 246 18.70 -8.99 -5.47
CA VAL A 246 17.47 -8.36 -5.94
C VAL A 246 17.24 -8.64 -7.43
N LYS A 247 18.32 -8.65 -8.25
CA LYS A 247 18.25 -8.96 -9.67
C LYS A 247 17.73 -10.38 -9.92
N GLU A 248 18.28 -11.40 -9.26
CA GLU A 248 17.83 -12.79 -9.39
C GLU A 248 16.38 -12.99 -8.96
N ILE A 249 15.93 -12.24 -7.93
CA ILE A 249 14.55 -12.25 -7.48
C ILE A 249 13.63 -11.64 -8.54
N ARG A 250 13.98 -10.45 -9.04
CA ARG A 250 13.22 -9.79 -10.11
C ARG A 250 13.06 -10.68 -11.34
N GLU A 251 14.15 -11.30 -11.78
CA GLU A 251 14.13 -12.23 -12.92
C GLU A 251 13.25 -13.46 -12.65
N SER A 252 13.35 -14.04 -11.44
CA SER A 252 12.61 -15.28 -11.09
C SER A 252 11.10 -15.06 -10.95
N TYR A 253 10.69 -13.89 -10.53
CA TYR A 253 9.27 -13.56 -10.29
C TYR A 253 8.70 -12.57 -11.31
N ALA A 254 9.46 -12.24 -12.37
CA ALA A 254 9.07 -11.26 -13.39
C ALA A 254 8.60 -9.92 -12.77
N ILE A 255 9.40 -9.40 -11.83
CA ILE A 255 9.12 -8.12 -11.17
C ILE A 255 9.92 -7.04 -11.89
N LEU A 256 9.24 -6.06 -12.48
CA LEU A 256 9.85 -4.87 -13.05
C LEU A 256 10.06 -3.82 -11.95
N PRO A 257 11.16 -3.04 -11.99
CA PRO A 257 11.29 -1.90 -11.10
C PRO A 257 10.30 -0.79 -11.48
N TYR A 258 9.84 -0.05 -10.49
CA TYR A 258 8.98 1.11 -10.69
C TYR A 258 9.71 2.21 -11.47
N GLU A 259 9.08 2.71 -12.50
CA GLU A 259 9.53 3.88 -13.26
C GLU A 259 8.74 5.10 -12.80
N THR A 260 9.38 5.91 -11.95
CA THR A 260 8.73 7.09 -11.38
C THR A 260 8.53 8.19 -12.43
N PRO A 261 7.34 8.81 -12.53
CA PRO A 261 7.08 9.93 -13.42
C PRO A 261 7.71 11.26 -12.94
N HIS A 262 8.08 11.33 -11.65
CA HIS A 262 8.65 12.50 -10.99
C HIS A 262 9.85 12.10 -10.12
N PRO A 263 10.78 13.03 -9.78
CA PRO A 263 11.81 12.77 -8.78
C PRO A 263 11.19 12.25 -7.48
N ALA A 264 11.72 11.15 -6.93
CA ALA A 264 11.16 10.51 -5.76
C ALA A 264 11.04 11.46 -4.54
N ASN A 265 12.02 12.35 -4.38
CA ASN A 265 12.11 13.32 -3.28
C ASN A 265 11.50 14.69 -3.61
N LEU A 266 10.60 14.77 -4.59
CA LEU A 266 10.04 16.06 -5.05
C LEU A 266 9.30 16.82 -3.94
N ILE A 267 8.61 16.11 -3.05
CA ILE A 267 7.87 16.74 -1.93
C ILE A 267 8.85 17.33 -0.93
N GLU A 268 9.89 16.60 -0.57
CA GLU A 268 10.94 17.03 0.36
C GLU A 268 11.71 18.25 -0.18
N LEU A 269 11.98 18.27 -1.48
CA LEU A 269 12.64 19.43 -2.12
C LEU A 269 11.75 20.68 -2.07
N GLY A 270 10.46 20.54 -2.36
CA GLY A 270 9.51 21.67 -2.28
C GLY A 270 9.34 22.21 -0.86
N ALA A 271 9.39 21.35 0.15
CA ALA A 271 9.32 21.76 1.56
C ALA A 271 10.60 22.48 2.04
N ALA A 272 11.76 22.18 1.45
CA ALA A 272 13.01 22.83 1.80
C ALA A 272 13.15 24.25 1.19
N GLU A 273 12.37 24.58 0.17
CA GLU A 273 12.39 25.89 -0.51
C GLU A 273 11.30 26.84 0.02
N ALA A 274 10.37 26.39 0.84
CA ALA A 274 9.25 27.14 1.41
C ALA A 274 9.57 27.70 2.80
#